data_31dfcc4737444f7a7849e68959e2220c
#
_entry.id   31dfcc4737444f7a7849e68959e2220c
#
_cell.length_a   1.000
_cell.length_b   1.000
_cell.length_c   1.000
_cell.angle_alpha   90.00
_cell.angle_beta   90.00
_cell.angle_gamma   90.00
#
_symmetry.space_group_name_H-M   'P 1'
#
loop_
_entity.id
_entity.type
_entity.pdbx_description
1 polymer ?
#
loop_
_entity_poly.entity_id
_entity_poly.type
_entity_poly.pdbx_seq_one_letter_code
_entity_poly.pdbx_strand_id
1 'polypeptide(L)'
;VVLPRLPGGTGSEVSTALARRLLLTAASAPQGEVGDLLGARIDRLIALGLQNDVPGLIRSAGQQALTPAGHRAGVDALLLDANNDAACQAARDALATSNDDAIALALIFCQRLAGEDSAAELGIAILQDTGGEVDDRFLELDRGIASGQPVALESLDQATPLLFAMALATGASIPEDALLDAPAPLLRAISRLEALPLETRLRAAERAVAAGAMSGGELGDLYRLATFNDDQIVNALSRADDAAGPVGRALLFQAALQQSLAAARAEAISALLRHAAAEDGQAGFLAVSRATGSEIAALVPGAELAWFSGEAAMALLAAGMPEAAARWWPLLEDRARNDSVAAAQAAVLWPIYRIAFGEQLPDDGTRMRQWWDASARLAPERVVGQAEMYVALLAAFDDRSAENLIVE
;
A
#
# COMPACT_ATOMS: atom_id res chain seq x y z
N VAL A 1 16.53 -15.81 13.87
CA VAL A 1 15.73 -14.60 14.02
C VAL A 1 15.09 -14.26 12.68
N VAL A 2 13.75 -14.47 12.54
CA VAL A 2 13.03 -14.32 11.26
C VAL A 2 12.37 -12.93 11.14
N LEU A 3 11.89 -12.35 12.25
CA LEU A 3 11.11 -11.10 12.22
C LEU A 3 11.79 -9.92 11.52
N PRO A 4 13.07 -9.58 11.76
CA PRO A 4 13.72 -8.47 11.05
C PRO A 4 13.89 -8.69 9.54
N ARG A 5 13.70 -9.93 9.06
CA ARG A 5 13.82 -10.30 7.64
C ARG A 5 12.49 -10.35 6.91
N LEU A 6 11.38 -10.16 7.62
CA LEU A 6 10.09 -10.03 6.96
C LEU A 6 10.12 -8.77 6.07
N PRO A 7 9.73 -8.88 4.79
CA PRO A 7 9.73 -7.72 3.89
C PRO A 7 8.79 -6.64 4.41
N GLY A 8 9.23 -5.39 4.33
CA GLY A 8 8.40 -4.21 4.58
C GLY A 8 7.70 -3.83 3.29
N GLY A 9 6.44 -4.21 3.16
CA GLY A 9 5.67 -3.95 1.94
C GLY A 9 5.87 -5.07 0.90
N THR A 10 4.87 -5.92 0.75
CA THR A 10 4.92 -7.06 -0.18
C THR A 10 4.12 -6.80 -1.45
N GLY A 11 3.42 -5.64 -1.55
CA GLY A 11 2.41 -5.40 -2.58
C GLY A 11 1.21 -6.38 -2.50
N SER A 12 1.21 -7.29 -1.53
CA SER A 12 0.19 -8.30 -1.33
C SER A 12 -0.57 -8.05 -0.03
N GLU A 13 -1.85 -7.75 -0.13
CA GLU A 13 -2.74 -7.55 1.03
C GLU A 13 -2.82 -8.82 1.89
N VAL A 14 -2.84 -10.00 1.27
CA VAL A 14 -2.84 -11.29 1.98
C VAL A 14 -1.56 -11.47 2.79
N SER A 15 -0.40 -11.18 2.20
CA SER A 15 0.88 -11.28 2.92
C SER A 15 0.95 -10.27 4.06
N THR A 16 0.46 -9.05 3.86
CA THR A 16 0.37 -8.03 4.91
C THR A 16 -0.58 -8.47 6.04
N ALA A 17 -1.75 -9.04 5.71
CA ALA A 17 -2.69 -9.56 6.70
C ALA A 17 -2.11 -10.72 7.51
N LEU A 18 -1.39 -11.64 6.85
CA LEU A 18 -0.68 -12.74 7.53
C LEU A 18 0.44 -12.24 8.44
N ALA A 19 1.24 -11.30 7.96
CA ALA A 19 2.30 -10.66 8.75
C ALA A 19 1.70 -9.91 9.96
N ARG A 20 0.64 -9.13 9.76
CA ARG A 20 -0.11 -8.45 10.82
C ARG A 20 -0.59 -9.45 11.88
N ARG A 21 -1.23 -10.54 11.45
CA ARG A 21 -1.70 -11.59 12.36
C ARG A 21 -0.54 -12.20 13.15
N LEU A 22 0.57 -12.52 12.50
CA LEU A 22 1.77 -13.04 13.15
C LEU A 22 2.32 -12.04 14.18
N LEU A 23 2.46 -10.77 13.80
CA LEU A 23 3.05 -9.72 14.64
C LEU A 23 2.18 -9.36 15.85
N LEU A 24 0.85 -9.49 15.75
CA LEU A 24 -0.09 -9.19 16.83
C LEU A 24 -0.45 -10.41 17.70
N THR A 25 -0.11 -11.63 17.27
CA THR A 25 -0.43 -12.84 18.05
C THR A 25 0.35 -12.85 19.36
N ALA A 26 -0.36 -13.05 20.48
CA ALA A 26 0.25 -13.28 21.77
C ALA A 26 0.97 -14.64 21.76
N ALA A 27 2.25 -14.63 22.06
CA ALA A 27 3.07 -15.83 22.16
C ALA A 27 4.07 -15.68 23.30
N SER A 28 4.41 -16.79 23.96
CA SER A 28 5.48 -16.81 24.94
C SER A 28 6.82 -16.48 24.25
N ALA A 29 7.68 -15.75 24.94
CA ALA A 29 9.02 -15.49 24.44
C ALA A 29 9.75 -16.82 24.16
N PRO A 30 10.50 -16.93 23.05
CA PRO A 30 11.33 -18.10 22.77
C PRO A 30 12.32 -18.33 23.91
N GLN A 31 12.71 -19.58 24.13
CA GLN A 31 13.74 -19.92 25.13
C GLN A 31 15.12 -19.45 24.62
N GLY A 32 15.94 -18.89 25.51
CA GLY A 32 17.29 -18.38 25.23
C GLY A 32 17.36 -16.84 25.27
N GLU A 33 18.53 -16.27 24.95
CA GLU A 33 18.69 -14.84 24.75
C GLU A 33 17.89 -14.41 23.50
N VAL A 34 16.74 -13.83 23.73
CA VAL A 34 15.93 -13.22 22.71
C VAL A 34 16.20 -11.73 22.81
N GLY A 35 16.79 -11.16 21.76
CA GLY A 35 16.88 -9.71 21.65
C GLY A 35 15.51 -9.04 21.77
N ASP A 36 15.43 -7.75 21.53
CA ASP A 36 14.17 -6.98 21.60
C ASP A 36 13.09 -7.50 20.64
N LEU A 37 12.33 -8.50 21.10
CA LEU A 37 11.26 -9.09 20.31
C LEU A 37 10.09 -8.13 20.14
N LEU A 38 9.78 -7.33 21.15
CA LEU A 38 8.68 -6.36 21.10
C LEU A 38 9.02 -5.22 20.15
N GLY A 39 10.21 -4.63 20.25
CA GLY A 39 10.68 -3.61 19.33
C GLY A 39 10.73 -4.10 17.89
N ALA A 40 11.26 -5.30 17.63
CA ALA A 40 11.27 -5.90 16.30
C ALA A 40 9.85 -6.12 15.72
N ARG A 41 8.85 -6.42 16.53
CA ARG A 41 7.44 -6.50 16.10
C ARG A 41 6.88 -5.13 15.74
N ILE A 42 7.18 -4.12 16.56
CA ILE A 42 6.74 -2.74 16.32
C ILE A 42 7.38 -2.21 15.03
N ASP A 43 8.70 -2.35 14.85
CA ASP A 43 9.40 -1.95 13.63
C ASP A 43 8.78 -2.57 12.37
N ARG A 44 8.42 -3.86 12.45
CA ARG A 44 7.79 -4.54 11.30
C ARG A 44 6.37 -4.06 11.04
N LEU A 45 5.59 -3.77 12.07
CA LEU A 45 4.26 -3.16 11.90
C LEU A 45 4.37 -1.80 11.21
N ILE A 46 5.31 -0.96 11.64
CA ILE A 46 5.55 0.34 11.01
C ILE A 46 5.99 0.16 9.55
N ALA A 47 6.98 -0.69 9.27
CA ALA A 47 7.47 -0.94 7.92
C ALA A 47 6.38 -1.45 6.96
N LEU A 48 5.34 -2.13 7.48
CA LEU A 48 4.17 -2.58 6.73
C LEU A 48 3.07 -1.49 6.60
N GLY A 49 3.26 -0.29 7.16
CA GLY A 49 2.24 0.75 7.20
C GLY A 49 1.11 0.48 8.21
N LEU A 50 1.35 -0.39 9.20
CA LEU A 50 0.38 -0.81 10.22
C LEU A 50 0.62 -0.08 11.56
N GLN A 51 1.11 1.16 11.52
CA GLN A 51 1.43 1.96 12.71
C GLN A 51 0.25 2.10 13.69
N ASN A 52 -0.98 2.06 13.21
CA ASN A 52 -2.19 2.12 14.04
C ASN A 52 -2.33 0.94 15.03
N ASP A 53 -1.69 -0.19 14.74
CA ASP A 53 -1.71 -1.36 15.63
C ASP A 53 -0.70 -1.24 16.78
N VAL A 54 0.30 -0.37 16.65
CA VAL A 54 1.41 -0.22 17.60
C VAL A 54 0.93 0.17 19.01
N PRO A 55 0.04 1.17 19.20
CA PRO A 55 -0.42 1.50 20.54
C PRO A 55 -1.15 0.34 21.24
N GLY A 56 -1.88 -0.46 20.49
CA GLY A 56 -2.55 -1.67 20.99
C GLY A 56 -1.56 -2.74 21.45
N LEU A 57 -0.53 -2.97 20.65
CA LEU A 57 0.53 -3.93 20.97
C LEU A 57 1.31 -3.51 22.22
N ILE A 58 1.70 -2.22 22.33
CA ILE A 58 2.40 -1.69 23.52
C ILE A 58 1.54 -1.83 24.79
N ARG A 59 0.26 -1.48 24.71
CA ARG A 59 -0.65 -1.65 25.86
C ARG A 59 -0.77 -3.10 26.30
N SER A 60 -0.81 -4.04 25.37
CA SER A 60 -0.94 -5.48 25.68
C SER A 60 0.33 -6.09 26.29
N ALA A 61 1.51 -5.58 25.90
CA ALA A 61 2.80 -6.02 26.39
C ALA A 61 3.20 -5.37 27.73
N GLY A 62 2.65 -4.18 28.02
CA GLY A 62 3.05 -3.33 29.14
C GLY A 62 4.26 -2.45 28.80
N GLN A 63 4.22 -1.18 29.18
CA GLN A 63 5.29 -0.21 28.88
C GLN A 63 6.66 -0.60 29.46
N GLN A 64 6.68 -1.31 30.58
CA GLN A 64 7.92 -1.77 31.21
C GLN A 64 8.67 -2.85 30.41
N ALA A 65 8.04 -3.43 29.40
CA ALA A 65 8.66 -4.40 28.49
C ALA A 65 9.35 -3.75 27.28
N LEU A 66 9.25 -2.43 27.13
CA LEU A 66 9.86 -1.71 26.01
C LEU A 66 11.37 -1.51 26.25
N THR A 67 12.15 -1.85 25.25
CA THR A 67 13.55 -1.47 25.13
C THR A 67 13.67 -0.06 24.53
N PRO A 68 14.86 0.56 24.49
CA PRO A 68 15.06 1.83 23.80
C PRO A 68 14.56 1.83 22.35
N ALA A 69 14.82 0.75 21.59
CA ALA A 69 14.32 0.60 20.24
C ALA A 69 12.78 0.54 20.18
N GLY A 70 12.15 -0.15 21.12
CA GLY A 70 10.69 -0.19 21.22
C GLY A 70 10.07 1.18 21.58
N HIS A 71 10.73 1.96 22.42
CA HIS A 71 10.31 3.34 22.71
C HIS A 71 10.42 4.22 21.47
N ARG A 72 11.55 4.17 20.75
CA ARG A 72 11.73 4.91 19.49
C ARG A 72 10.64 4.56 18.48
N ALA A 73 10.41 3.29 18.23
CA ALA A 73 9.37 2.84 17.29
C ALA A 73 7.96 3.28 17.73
N GLY A 74 7.70 3.38 19.04
CA GLY A 74 6.46 3.95 19.57
C GLY A 74 6.31 5.45 19.27
N VAL A 75 7.38 6.22 19.41
CA VAL A 75 7.43 7.66 19.05
C VAL A 75 7.22 7.81 17.54
N ASP A 76 7.93 7.03 16.72
CA ASP A 76 7.82 7.06 15.26
C ASP A 76 6.38 6.80 14.78
N ALA A 77 5.69 5.83 15.40
CA ALA A 77 4.29 5.54 15.07
C ALA A 77 3.36 6.72 15.35
N LEU A 78 3.58 7.43 16.47
CA LEU A 78 2.80 8.61 16.84
C LEU A 78 3.09 9.81 15.92
N LEU A 79 4.35 9.99 15.49
CA LEU A 79 4.73 11.02 14.52
C LEU A 79 4.08 10.77 13.15
N LEU A 80 4.04 9.51 12.70
CA LEU A 80 3.36 9.12 11.46
C LEU A 80 1.83 9.35 11.51
N ASP A 81 1.23 9.26 12.69
CA ASP A 81 -0.18 9.58 12.91
C ASP A 81 -0.42 11.09 13.12
N ALA A 82 0.60 11.94 12.93
CA ALA A 82 0.59 13.37 13.21
C ALA A 82 0.13 13.74 14.64
N ASN A 83 0.28 12.82 15.57
CA ASN A 83 -0.05 13.02 16.98
C ASN A 83 1.19 13.51 17.74
N ASN A 84 1.61 14.73 17.41
CA ASN A 84 2.85 15.31 17.95
C ASN A 84 2.83 15.44 19.48
N ASP A 85 1.67 15.76 20.08
CA ASP A 85 1.55 15.88 21.54
C ASP A 85 1.86 14.55 22.25
N ALA A 86 1.25 13.45 21.77
CA ALA A 86 1.51 12.12 22.31
C ALA A 86 2.93 11.64 22.00
N ALA A 87 3.48 11.94 20.82
CA ALA A 87 4.86 11.62 20.46
C ALA A 87 5.84 12.33 21.40
N CYS A 88 5.60 13.62 21.67
CA CYS A 88 6.41 14.42 22.58
C CYS A 88 6.35 13.93 24.03
N GLN A 89 5.18 13.50 24.49
CA GLN A 89 5.06 12.88 25.81
C GLN A 89 5.83 11.55 25.86
N ALA A 90 5.64 10.68 24.85
CA ALA A 90 6.36 9.41 24.76
C ALA A 90 7.88 9.58 24.70
N ALA A 91 8.38 10.59 23.97
CA ALA A 91 9.80 10.89 23.89
C ALA A 91 10.37 11.34 25.25
N ARG A 92 9.65 12.20 25.99
CA ARG A 92 10.06 12.60 27.36
C ARG A 92 10.12 11.42 28.30
N ASP A 93 9.11 10.55 28.29
CA ASP A 93 9.04 9.38 29.16
C ASP A 93 10.15 8.37 28.84
N ALA A 94 10.45 8.19 27.55
CA ALA A 94 11.51 7.31 27.07
C ALA A 94 12.91 7.80 27.44
N LEU A 95 13.18 9.09 27.30
CA LEU A 95 14.49 9.68 27.59
C LEU A 95 14.83 9.61 29.09
N ALA A 96 13.82 9.56 29.97
CA ALA A 96 14.05 9.38 31.39
C ALA A 96 14.70 8.03 31.73
N THR A 97 14.63 7.04 30.84
CA THR A 97 15.11 5.67 31.05
C THR A 97 16.11 5.20 29.98
N SER A 98 16.39 6.00 28.97
CA SER A 98 17.21 5.62 27.80
C SER A 98 18.02 6.81 27.30
N ASN A 99 19.25 6.55 26.83
CA ASN A 99 20.12 7.54 26.16
C ASN A 99 20.11 7.26 24.65
N ASP A 100 18.94 7.20 24.03
CA ASP A 100 18.79 6.98 22.57
C ASP A 100 18.79 8.32 21.85
N ASP A 101 19.75 8.54 20.94
CA ASP A 101 19.92 9.80 20.18
C ASP A 101 18.69 10.13 19.33
N ALA A 102 18.01 9.14 18.76
CA ALA A 102 16.81 9.37 17.98
C ALA A 102 15.64 9.90 18.84
N ILE A 103 15.53 9.42 20.09
CA ILE A 103 14.55 9.93 21.07
C ILE A 103 14.94 11.36 21.50
N ALA A 104 16.23 11.64 21.68
CA ALA A 104 16.71 13.00 21.99
C ALA A 104 16.41 13.97 20.85
N LEU A 105 16.62 13.57 19.58
CA LEU A 105 16.24 14.36 18.41
C LEU A 105 14.73 14.62 18.35
N ALA A 106 13.90 13.61 18.67
CA ALA A 106 12.45 13.81 18.75
C ALA A 106 12.07 14.80 19.86
N LEU A 107 12.76 14.79 21.00
CA LEU A 107 12.53 15.76 22.06
C LEU A 107 12.93 17.18 21.64
N ILE A 108 14.03 17.35 20.91
CA ILE A 108 14.46 18.65 20.35
C ILE A 108 13.37 19.19 19.42
N PHE A 109 12.82 18.36 18.54
CA PHE A 109 11.67 18.73 17.71
C PHE A 109 10.47 19.20 18.56
N CYS A 110 10.17 18.49 19.64
CA CYS A 110 9.09 18.87 20.55
C CYS A 110 9.33 20.23 21.23
N GLN A 111 10.58 20.52 21.61
CA GLN A 111 10.97 21.82 22.18
C GLN A 111 10.79 22.95 21.15
N ARG A 112 11.13 22.72 19.86
CA ARG A 112 10.85 23.66 18.78
C ARG A 112 9.35 23.92 18.61
N LEU A 113 8.53 22.88 18.61
CA LEU A 113 7.07 23.03 18.53
C LEU A 113 6.47 23.82 19.70
N ALA A 114 7.10 23.72 20.89
CA ALA A 114 6.71 24.46 22.09
C ALA A 114 7.27 25.89 22.13
N GLY A 115 8.12 26.29 21.17
CA GLY A 115 8.81 27.59 21.18
C GLY A 115 9.94 27.68 22.23
N GLU A 116 10.43 26.54 22.70
CA GLU A 116 11.53 26.43 23.67
C GLU A 116 12.90 26.44 22.96
N ASP A 117 13.16 27.49 22.15
CA ASP A 117 14.29 27.58 21.23
C ASP A 117 15.65 27.34 21.92
N SER A 118 15.87 27.97 23.06
CA SER A 118 17.14 27.82 23.79
C SER A 118 17.36 26.37 24.29
N ALA A 119 16.29 25.67 24.65
CA ALA A 119 16.38 24.26 25.06
C ALA A 119 16.71 23.36 23.87
N ALA A 120 16.10 23.61 22.71
CA ALA A 120 16.37 22.88 21.48
C ALA A 120 17.82 23.09 21.00
N GLU A 121 18.32 24.32 21.01
CA GLU A 121 19.72 24.62 20.66
C GLU A 121 20.72 23.95 21.60
N LEU A 122 20.44 23.97 22.92
CA LEU A 122 21.26 23.26 23.90
C LEU A 122 21.23 21.75 23.65
N GLY A 123 20.07 21.16 23.35
CA GLY A 123 19.91 19.74 23.03
C GLY A 123 20.78 19.33 21.83
N ILE A 124 20.73 20.09 20.74
CA ILE A 124 21.58 19.87 19.55
C ILE A 124 23.08 19.94 19.93
N ALA A 125 23.49 20.98 20.68
CA ALA A 125 24.87 21.12 21.09
C ALA A 125 25.36 19.96 21.96
N ILE A 126 24.54 19.48 22.90
CA ILE A 126 24.86 18.31 23.74
C ILE A 126 25.03 17.07 22.90
N LEU A 127 24.10 16.79 21.97
CA LEU A 127 24.21 15.62 21.07
C LEU A 127 25.49 15.64 20.25
N GLN A 128 25.83 16.79 19.66
CA GLN A 128 27.08 16.96 18.88
C GLN A 128 28.33 16.79 19.74
N ASP A 129 28.33 17.34 20.97
CA ASP A 129 29.49 17.28 21.89
C ASP A 129 29.71 15.86 22.42
N THR A 130 28.64 15.09 22.59
CA THR A 130 28.68 13.67 23.01
C THR A 130 28.98 12.68 21.88
N GLY A 131 29.16 13.18 20.65
CA GLY A 131 29.45 12.34 19.46
C GLY A 131 28.24 11.72 18.83
N GLY A 132 27.04 12.17 19.16
CA GLY A 132 25.80 11.76 18.48
C GLY A 132 25.74 12.27 17.05
N GLU A 133 25.20 11.45 16.14
CA GLU A 133 25.04 11.85 14.73
C GLU A 133 23.75 12.66 14.56
N VAL A 134 23.90 13.92 14.11
CA VAL A 134 22.80 14.80 13.74
C VAL A 134 22.83 15.01 12.23
N ASP A 135 21.82 14.48 11.54
CA ASP A 135 21.68 14.60 10.07
C ASP A 135 21.57 16.09 9.66
N ASP A 136 22.24 16.49 8.58
CA ASP A 136 22.17 17.85 8.04
C ASP A 136 20.73 18.26 7.69
N ARG A 137 19.90 17.32 7.22
CA ARG A 137 18.47 17.55 6.96
C ARG A 137 17.69 17.87 8.24
N PHE A 138 18.04 17.22 9.36
CA PHE A 138 17.45 17.56 10.66
C PHE A 138 17.76 19.03 11.03
N LEU A 139 19.02 19.46 10.89
CA LEU A 139 19.45 20.83 11.19
C LEU A 139 18.79 21.86 10.26
N GLU A 140 18.57 21.51 9.01
CA GLU A 140 17.86 22.36 8.05
C GLU A 140 16.38 22.52 8.42
N LEU A 141 15.71 21.43 8.72
CA LEU A 141 14.31 21.41 9.16
C LEU A 141 14.13 22.12 10.52
N ASP A 142 15.05 21.93 11.46
CA ASP A 142 15.05 22.60 12.76
C ASP A 142 15.12 24.12 12.59
N ARG A 143 16.04 24.61 11.73
CA ARG A 143 16.14 26.03 11.38
C ARG A 143 14.90 26.55 10.67
N GLY A 144 14.27 25.72 9.80
CA GLY A 144 13.02 26.04 9.14
C GLY A 144 11.89 26.26 10.14
N ILE A 145 11.73 25.38 11.13
CA ILE A 145 10.73 25.52 12.20
C ILE A 145 11.01 26.79 13.01
N ALA A 146 12.26 27.01 13.46
CA ALA A 146 12.63 28.15 14.27
C ALA A 146 12.40 29.50 13.55
N SER A 147 12.59 29.55 12.23
CA SER A 147 12.42 30.76 11.42
C SER A 147 11.04 30.93 10.81
N GLY A 148 10.18 29.92 10.93
CA GLY A 148 8.88 29.87 10.26
C GLY A 148 8.99 29.79 8.73
N GLN A 149 10.10 29.27 8.19
CA GLN A 149 10.31 29.13 6.76
C GLN A 149 10.02 27.68 6.31
N PRO A 150 9.22 27.47 5.24
CA PRO A 150 8.97 26.14 4.69
C PRO A 150 10.27 25.49 4.19
N VAL A 151 10.49 24.24 4.57
CA VAL A 151 11.62 23.40 4.11
C VAL A 151 11.05 22.09 3.58
N ALA A 152 11.06 21.92 2.26
CA ALA A 152 10.56 20.73 1.61
C ALA A 152 11.60 19.60 1.65
N LEU A 153 11.14 18.36 1.82
CA LEU A 153 11.96 17.18 1.56
C LEU A 153 11.91 16.88 0.07
N GLU A 154 13.06 16.93 -0.62
CA GLU A 154 13.17 16.63 -2.05
C GLU A 154 12.82 15.16 -2.36
N SER A 155 13.12 14.27 -1.42
CA SER A 155 12.80 12.83 -1.51
C SER A 155 12.32 12.30 -0.17
N LEU A 156 11.37 11.37 -0.21
CA LEU A 156 10.87 10.65 0.95
C LEU A 156 11.47 9.24 1.11
N ASP A 157 12.29 8.78 0.18
CA ASP A 157 12.87 7.43 0.20
C ASP A 157 13.58 7.10 1.51
N GLN A 158 14.38 8.03 2.02
CA GLN A 158 15.11 7.89 3.28
C GLN A 158 14.59 8.80 4.40
N ALA A 159 13.38 9.31 4.25
CA ALA A 159 12.81 10.16 5.29
C ALA A 159 12.38 9.30 6.48
N THR A 160 12.92 9.61 7.65
CA THR A 160 12.43 9.03 8.90
C THR A 160 11.09 9.65 9.28
N PRO A 161 10.27 9.00 10.14
CA PRO A 161 9.05 9.60 10.67
C PRO A 161 9.27 10.98 11.31
N LEU A 162 10.41 11.17 11.99
CA LEU A 162 10.78 12.45 12.59
C LEU A 162 11.03 13.54 11.54
N LEU A 163 11.89 13.28 10.53
CA LEU A 163 12.16 14.25 9.46
C LEU A 163 10.88 14.61 8.69
N PHE A 164 10.01 13.65 8.47
CA PHE A 164 8.72 13.88 7.84
C PHE A 164 7.81 14.79 8.70
N ALA A 165 7.69 14.50 9.99
CA ALA A 165 6.92 15.33 10.92
C ALA A 165 7.48 16.76 11.02
N MET A 166 8.82 16.92 11.02
CA MET A 166 9.48 18.22 11.00
C MET A 166 9.20 19.00 9.71
N ALA A 167 9.26 18.35 8.55
CA ALA A 167 8.93 19.00 7.27
C ALA A 167 7.49 19.51 7.26
N LEU A 168 6.54 18.70 7.73
CA LEU A 168 5.14 19.14 7.89
C LEU A 168 5.01 20.33 8.84
N ALA A 169 5.77 20.35 9.93
CA ALA A 169 5.74 21.44 10.91
C ALA A 169 6.29 22.76 10.34
N THR A 170 7.15 22.73 9.31
CA THR A 170 7.56 23.96 8.59
C THR A 170 6.47 24.51 7.67
N GLY A 171 5.37 23.78 7.45
CA GLY A 171 4.33 24.16 6.49
C GLY A 171 4.71 23.91 5.03
N ALA A 172 5.74 23.12 4.75
CA ALA A 172 6.15 22.77 3.40
C ALA A 172 5.11 21.89 2.69
N SER A 173 4.96 22.10 1.38
CA SER A 173 4.22 21.17 0.53
C SER A 173 5.05 19.90 0.27
N ILE A 174 4.37 18.79 0.05
CA ILE A 174 5.00 17.54 -0.39
C ILE A 174 5.06 17.56 -1.91
N PRO A 175 6.25 17.55 -2.52
CA PRO A 175 6.39 17.46 -3.97
C PRO A 175 5.76 16.15 -4.49
N GLU A 176 5.12 16.22 -5.64
CA GLU A 176 4.45 15.06 -6.23
C GLU A 176 5.43 13.92 -6.54
N ASP A 177 6.60 14.27 -7.08
CA ASP A 177 7.66 13.30 -7.37
C ASP A 177 8.20 12.63 -6.12
N ALA A 178 8.18 13.30 -4.96
CA ALA A 178 8.61 12.69 -3.70
C ALA A 178 7.74 11.51 -3.26
N LEU A 179 6.49 11.43 -3.74
CA LEU A 179 5.61 10.29 -3.47
C LEU A 179 5.99 9.03 -4.25
N LEU A 180 6.79 9.16 -5.31
CA LEU A 180 7.15 8.02 -6.18
C LEU A 180 7.94 6.96 -5.40
N ASP A 181 8.89 7.41 -4.58
CA ASP A 181 9.81 6.55 -3.83
C ASP A 181 9.52 6.54 -2.32
N ALA A 182 8.39 7.12 -1.91
CA ALA A 182 8.02 7.18 -0.51
C ALA A 182 7.75 5.78 0.07
N PRO A 183 8.29 5.45 1.25
CA PRO A 183 8.01 4.17 1.90
C PRO A 183 6.54 4.06 2.34
N ALA A 184 6.04 2.84 2.36
CA ALA A 184 4.64 2.52 2.65
C ALA A 184 4.05 3.22 3.91
N PRO A 185 4.77 3.29 5.06
CA PRO A 185 4.27 4.01 6.23
C PRO A 185 4.07 5.50 6.00
N LEU A 186 4.94 6.16 5.23
CA LEU A 186 4.78 7.58 4.90
C LEU A 186 3.62 7.80 3.92
N LEU A 187 3.47 6.95 2.90
CA LEU A 187 2.33 7.02 1.98
C LEU A 187 1.01 6.92 2.75
N ARG A 188 0.91 5.97 3.69
CA ARG A 188 -0.27 5.85 4.54
C ARG A 188 -0.48 7.09 5.42
N ALA A 189 0.57 7.63 6.04
CA ALA A 189 0.50 8.84 6.84
C ALA A 189 -0.01 10.03 6.00
N ILE A 190 0.59 10.28 4.84
CA ILE A 190 0.21 11.35 3.91
C ILE A 190 -1.27 11.24 3.51
N SER A 191 -1.76 10.06 3.20
CA SER A 191 -3.15 9.85 2.79
C SER A 191 -4.17 10.29 3.85
N ARG A 192 -3.79 10.33 5.12
CA ARG A 192 -4.64 10.65 6.27
C ARG A 192 -4.54 12.10 6.75
N LEU A 193 -3.52 12.84 6.28
CA LEU A 193 -3.28 14.21 6.69
C LEU A 193 -4.28 15.18 6.04
N GLU A 194 -5.34 15.56 6.76
CA GLU A 194 -6.38 16.46 6.27
C GLU A 194 -5.87 17.87 5.89
N ALA A 195 -4.74 18.26 6.46
CA ALA A 195 -4.09 19.53 6.12
C ALA A 195 -3.50 19.55 4.69
N LEU A 196 -3.28 18.37 4.07
CA LEU A 196 -2.76 18.27 2.71
C LEU A 196 -3.88 18.33 1.67
N PRO A 197 -3.57 18.80 0.44
CA PRO A 197 -4.51 18.77 -0.68
C PRO A 197 -5.05 17.35 -0.92
N LEU A 198 -6.35 17.26 -1.23
CA LEU A 198 -7.01 15.95 -1.45
C LEU A 198 -6.30 15.15 -2.56
N GLU A 199 -5.85 15.79 -3.62
CA GLU A 199 -5.13 15.12 -4.71
C GLU A 199 -3.86 14.42 -4.23
N THR A 200 -3.04 15.10 -3.42
CA THR A 200 -1.83 14.54 -2.80
C THR A 200 -2.19 13.33 -1.92
N ARG A 201 -3.23 13.46 -1.12
CA ARG A 201 -3.73 12.38 -0.25
C ARG A 201 -4.22 11.17 -1.04
N LEU A 202 -4.97 11.39 -2.12
CA LEU A 202 -5.47 10.34 -3.01
C LEU A 202 -4.30 9.60 -3.69
N ARG A 203 -3.32 10.34 -4.23
CA ARG A 203 -2.14 9.77 -4.88
C ARG A 203 -1.33 8.91 -3.89
N ALA A 204 -1.12 9.40 -2.68
CA ALA A 204 -0.45 8.65 -1.63
C ALA A 204 -1.25 7.39 -1.21
N ALA A 205 -2.58 7.49 -1.14
CA ALA A 205 -3.46 6.38 -0.81
C ALA A 205 -3.41 5.27 -1.86
N GLU A 206 -3.49 5.61 -3.14
CA GLU A 206 -3.39 4.64 -4.24
C GLU A 206 -2.06 3.87 -4.18
N ARG A 207 -0.95 4.57 -3.93
CA ARG A 207 0.35 3.94 -3.74
C ARG A 207 0.42 3.09 -2.48
N ALA A 208 -0.15 3.55 -1.37
CA ALA A 208 -0.22 2.79 -0.13
C ALA A 208 -1.04 1.50 -0.31
N VAL A 209 -2.15 1.55 -1.05
CA VAL A 209 -2.96 0.37 -1.40
C VAL A 209 -2.16 -0.58 -2.29
N ALA A 210 -1.49 -0.08 -3.32
CA ALA A 210 -0.65 -0.90 -4.19
C ALA A 210 0.47 -1.60 -3.40
N ALA A 211 1.07 -0.92 -2.42
CA ALA A 211 2.09 -1.47 -1.53
C ALA A 211 1.53 -2.43 -0.45
N GLY A 212 0.21 -2.53 -0.30
CA GLY A 212 -0.44 -3.37 0.72
C GLY A 212 -0.45 -2.75 2.13
N ALA A 213 -0.14 -1.46 2.26
CA ALA A 213 -0.14 -0.72 3.52
C ALA A 213 -1.49 -0.10 3.87
N MET A 214 -2.42 -0.08 2.92
CA MET A 214 -3.77 0.46 3.06
C MET A 214 -4.76 -0.46 2.34
N SER A 215 -5.98 -0.58 2.84
CA SER A 215 -7.01 -1.39 2.21
C SER A 215 -7.69 -0.65 1.05
N GLY A 216 -8.21 -1.41 0.09
CA GLY A 216 -9.02 -0.83 -0.99
C GLY A 216 -10.27 -0.11 -0.49
N GLY A 217 -10.87 -0.57 0.61
CA GLY A 217 -12.00 0.09 1.26
C GLY A 217 -11.66 1.50 1.76
N GLU A 218 -10.50 1.66 2.44
CA GLU A 218 -10.02 2.97 2.89
C GLU A 218 -9.78 3.93 1.70
N LEU A 219 -9.26 3.43 0.57
CA LEU A 219 -9.15 4.23 -0.65
C LEU A 219 -10.52 4.63 -1.21
N GLY A 220 -11.47 3.69 -1.25
CA GLY A 220 -12.84 3.98 -1.65
C GLY A 220 -13.50 5.06 -0.80
N ASP A 221 -13.26 5.05 0.52
CA ASP A 221 -13.74 6.09 1.42
C ASP A 221 -13.09 7.44 1.09
N LEU A 222 -11.80 7.45 0.78
CA LEU A 222 -11.09 8.67 0.40
C LEU A 222 -11.59 9.23 -0.94
N TYR A 223 -11.88 8.37 -1.93
CA TYR A 223 -12.49 8.78 -3.19
C TYR A 223 -13.86 9.46 -2.99
N ARG A 224 -14.64 9.06 -1.98
CA ARG A 224 -15.94 9.69 -1.64
C ARG A 224 -15.79 11.07 -1.06
N LEU A 225 -14.61 11.48 -0.57
CA LEU A 225 -14.38 12.84 -0.07
C LEU A 225 -14.25 13.88 -1.19
N ALA A 226 -13.95 13.46 -2.42
CA ALA A 226 -13.93 14.35 -3.56
C ALA A 226 -15.35 14.89 -3.85
N THR A 227 -15.45 16.19 -4.07
CA THR A 227 -16.75 16.83 -4.29
C THR A 227 -16.93 17.09 -5.78
N PHE A 228 -18.01 16.53 -6.35
CA PHE A 228 -18.40 16.72 -7.73
C PHE A 228 -19.86 17.16 -7.80
N ASN A 229 -20.21 17.97 -8.79
CA ASN A 229 -21.59 18.30 -9.07
C ASN A 229 -22.26 17.20 -9.92
N ASP A 230 -23.59 17.21 -10.00
CA ASP A 230 -24.36 16.19 -10.72
C ASP A 230 -23.98 16.11 -12.20
N ASP A 231 -23.70 17.26 -12.85
CA ASP A 231 -23.26 17.28 -14.26
C ASP A 231 -21.92 16.58 -14.48
N GLN A 232 -20.97 16.76 -13.57
CA GLN A 232 -19.70 16.05 -13.60
C GLN A 232 -19.88 14.54 -13.47
N ILE A 233 -20.71 14.09 -12.53
CA ILE A 233 -20.95 12.66 -12.30
C ILE A 233 -21.70 12.03 -13.46
N VAL A 234 -22.74 12.67 -13.99
CA VAL A 234 -23.51 12.17 -15.14
C VAL A 234 -22.64 12.05 -16.39
N ASN A 235 -21.71 12.98 -16.58
CA ASN A 235 -20.81 13.03 -17.73
C ASN A 235 -19.43 12.45 -17.43
N ALA A 236 -19.25 11.68 -16.34
CA ALA A 236 -17.95 11.22 -15.87
C ALA A 236 -17.16 10.47 -16.95
N LEU A 237 -17.82 9.58 -17.71
CA LEU A 237 -17.17 8.79 -18.78
C LEU A 237 -16.62 9.66 -19.91
N SER A 238 -17.32 10.72 -20.31
CA SER A 238 -16.85 11.64 -21.36
C SER A 238 -15.82 12.65 -20.84
N ARG A 239 -15.73 12.84 -19.54
CA ARG A 239 -14.80 13.76 -18.87
C ARG A 239 -13.62 13.06 -18.24
N ALA A 240 -13.60 11.73 -18.25
CA ALA A 240 -12.54 10.94 -17.62
C ALA A 240 -11.17 11.24 -18.24
N ASP A 241 -11.13 11.46 -19.57
CA ASP A 241 -9.90 11.80 -20.27
C ASP A 241 -9.44 13.24 -19.97
N ASP A 242 -10.36 14.13 -19.58
CA ASP A 242 -10.07 15.52 -19.21
C ASP A 242 -9.64 15.65 -17.74
N ALA A 243 -10.05 14.72 -16.89
CA ALA A 243 -9.75 14.70 -15.46
C ALA A 243 -8.64 13.68 -15.15
N ALA A 244 -7.41 14.00 -15.57
CA ALA A 244 -6.23 13.20 -15.29
C ALA A 244 -6.00 13.05 -13.77
N GLY A 245 -5.31 11.97 -13.38
CA GLY A 245 -4.87 11.74 -12.02
C GLY A 245 -5.93 11.18 -11.06
N PRO A 246 -5.62 11.16 -9.76
CA PRO A 246 -6.44 10.49 -8.76
C PRO A 246 -7.81 11.15 -8.55
N VAL A 247 -7.97 12.44 -8.85
CA VAL A 247 -9.26 13.13 -8.77
C VAL A 247 -10.21 12.66 -9.88
N GLY A 248 -9.70 12.45 -11.10
CA GLY A 248 -10.49 11.85 -12.18
C GLY A 248 -10.91 10.42 -11.86
N ARG A 249 -10.04 9.66 -11.22
CA ARG A 249 -10.36 8.31 -10.72
C ARG A 249 -11.44 8.35 -9.65
N ALA A 250 -11.39 9.31 -8.73
CA ALA A 250 -12.45 9.51 -7.73
C ALA A 250 -13.80 9.86 -8.38
N LEU A 251 -13.81 10.64 -9.45
CA LEU A 251 -15.03 10.95 -10.24
C LEU A 251 -15.63 9.68 -10.86
N LEU A 252 -14.82 8.87 -11.54
CA LEU A 252 -15.27 7.61 -12.13
C LEU A 252 -15.75 6.60 -11.06
N PHE A 253 -15.09 6.54 -9.91
CA PHE A 253 -15.50 5.71 -8.79
C PHE A 253 -16.89 6.13 -8.28
N GLN A 254 -17.11 7.41 -8.03
CA GLN A 254 -18.41 7.90 -7.58
C GLN A 254 -19.50 7.73 -8.64
N ALA A 255 -19.17 7.93 -9.91
CA ALA A 255 -20.08 7.66 -11.01
C ALA A 255 -20.50 6.19 -11.05
N ALA A 256 -19.56 5.25 -10.87
CA ALA A 256 -19.87 3.82 -10.80
C ALA A 256 -20.84 3.49 -9.67
N LEU A 257 -20.65 4.09 -8.49
CA LEU A 257 -21.53 3.88 -7.33
C LEU A 257 -22.96 4.40 -7.56
N GLN A 258 -23.13 5.45 -8.36
CA GLN A 258 -24.45 6.04 -8.65
C GLN A 258 -25.22 5.30 -9.75
N GLN A 259 -24.55 4.42 -10.55
CA GLN A 259 -25.24 3.67 -11.60
C GLN A 259 -26.15 2.58 -11.02
N SER A 260 -27.41 2.61 -11.38
CA SER A 260 -28.37 1.56 -11.04
C SER A 260 -28.33 0.37 -12.01
N LEU A 261 -27.95 0.60 -13.27
CA LEU A 261 -27.81 -0.42 -14.30
C LEU A 261 -26.45 -1.08 -14.23
N ALA A 262 -26.41 -2.42 -14.21
CA ALA A 262 -25.19 -3.21 -14.13
C ALA A 262 -24.20 -2.90 -15.27
N ALA A 263 -24.70 -2.72 -16.49
CA ALA A 263 -23.86 -2.39 -17.66
C ALA A 263 -23.20 -1.02 -17.50
N ALA A 264 -23.95 0.01 -17.11
CA ALA A 264 -23.40 1.35 -16.91
C ALA A 264 -22.39 1.41 -15.75
N ARG A 265 -22.65 0.65 -14.68
CA ARG A 265 -21.70 0.50 -13.57
C ARG A 265 -20.41 -0.18 -14.05
N ALA A 266 -20.51 -1.26 -14.82
CA ALA A 266 -19.36 -1.95 -15.39
C ALA A 266 -18.54 -1.05 -16.34
N GLU A 267 -19.20 -0.20 -17.14
CA GLU A 267 -18.54 0.77 -18.02
C GLU A 267 -17.72 1.79 -17.23
N ALA A 268 -18.29 2.35 -16.14
CA ALA A 268 -17.58 3.31 -15.30
C ALA A 268 -16.38 2.64 -14.58
N ILE A 269 -16.55 1.43 -14.07
CA ILE A 269 -15.46 0.66 -13.45
C ILE A 269 -14.38 0.33 -14.48
N SER A 270 -14.73 -0.12 -15.69
CA SER A 270 -13.77 -0.41 -16.76
C SER A 270 -12.97 0.85 -17.16
N ALA A 271 -13.65 1.99 -17.27
CA ALA A 271 -12.97 3.26 -17.54
C ALA A 271 -11.97 3.60 -16.42
N LEU A 272 -12.36 3.45 -15.16
CA LEU A 272 -11.54 3.69 -13.99
C LEU A 272 -10.30 2.76 -13.96
N LEU A 273 -10.46 1.46 -14.21
CA LEU A 273 -9.36 0.49 -14.26
C LEU A 273 -8.37 0.81 -15.37
N ARG A 274 -8.87 1.14 -16.56
CA ARG A 274 -8.03 1.51 -17.72
C ARG A 274 -7.28 2.81 -17.48
N HIS A 275 -7.93 3.82 -16.91
CA HIS A 275 -7.32 5.10 -16.58
C HIS A 275 -6.17 4.93 -15.59
N ALA A 276 -6.40 4.18 -14.50
CA ALA A 276 -5.37 3.88 -13.51
C ALA A 276 -4.19 3.09 -14.10
N ALA A 277 -4.48 2.10 -14.95
CA ALA A 277 -3.44 1.32 -15.62
C ALA A 277 -2.62 2.15 -16.64
N ALA A 278 -3.23 3.11 -17.31
CA ALA A 278 -2.55 3.97 -18.27
C ALA A 278 -1.60 4.98 -17.60
N GLU A 279 -1.99 5.55 -16.46
CA GLU A 279 -1.20 6.56 -15.75
C GLU A 279 -0.13 5.95 -14.81
N ASP A 280 -0.53 4.98 -13.99
CA ASP A 280 0.30 4.42 -12.91
C ASP A 280 0.64 2.93 -13.12
N GLY A 281 0.37 2.39 -14.31
CA GLY A 281 0.70 1.03 -14.69
C GLY A 281 0.05 -0.03 -13.77
N GLN A 282 0.83 -1.04 -13.41
CA GLN A 282 0.37 -2.14 -12.57
C GLN A 282 -0.04 -1.67 -11.16
N ALA A 283 0.64 -0.66 -10.60
CA ALA A 283 0.34 -0.16 -9.27
C ALA A 283 -1.04 0.53 -9.24
N GLY A 284 -1.34 1.39 -10.22
CA GLY A 284 -2.64 2.02 -10.35
C GLY A 284 -3.77 1.01 -10.56
N PHE A 285 -3.57 0.04 -11.47
CA PHE A 285 -4.53 -1.03 -11.68
C PHE A 285 -4.81 -1.81 -10.39
N LEU A 286 -3.77 -2.17 -9.62
CA LEU A 286 -3.90 -2.91 -8.38
C LEU A 286 -4.66 -2.12 -7.31
N ALA A 287 -4.33 -0.84 -7.14
CA ALA A 287 -4.99 0.04 -6.18
C ALA A 287 -6.48 0.17 -6.45
N VAL A 288 -6.84 0.47 -7.70
CA VAL A 288 -8.23 0.65 -8.12
C VAL A 288 -9.01 -0.67 -8.10
N SER A 289 -8.39 -1.77 -8.49
CA SER A 289 -9.00 -3.11 -8.40
C SER A 289 -9.40 -3.43 -6.96
N ARG A 290 -8.56 -3.13 -6.00
CA ARG A 290 -8.85 -3.31 -4.57
C ARG A 290 -9.95 -2.37 -4.09
N ALA A 291 -9.99 -1.12 -4.57
CA ALA A 291 -11.03 -0.17 -4.20
C ALA A 291 -12.41 -0.52 -4.78
N THR A 292 -12.44 -1.14 -5.97
CA THR A 292 -13.68 -1.50 -6.68
C THR A 292 -14.08 -2.97 -6.56
N GLY A 293 -13.27 -3.78 -5.86
CA GLY A 293 -13.49 -5.24 -5.78
C GLY A 293 -14.87 -5.63 -5.28
N SER A 294 -15.40 -4.95 -4.24
CA SER A 294 -16.75 -5.18 -3.73
C SER A 294 -17.84 -4.84 -4.73
N GLU A 295 -17.64 -3.77 -5.51
CA GLU A 295 -18.60 -3.31 -6.53
C GLU A 295 -18.65 -4.28 -7.71
N ILE A 296 -17.48 -4.77 -8.16
CA ILE A 296 -17.39 -5.80 -9.21
C ILE A 296 -17.98 -7.12 -8.71
N ALA A 297 -17.70 -7.50 -7.46
CA ALA A 297 -18.22 -8.71 -6.84
C ALA A 297 -19.75 -8.70 -6.69
N ALA A 298 -20.35 -7.52 -6.56
CA ALA A 298 -21.81 -7.36 -6.50
C ALA A 298 -22.50 -7.48 -7.88
N LEU A 299 -21.75 -7.35 -8.99
CA LEU A 299 -22.30 -7.58 -10.32
C LEU A 299 -22.60 -9.07 -10.54
N VAL A 300 -23.71 -9.35 -11.21
CA VAL A 300 -24.08 -10.71 -11.61
C VAL A 300 -23.59 -10.94 -13.03
N PRO A 301 -22.65 -11.89 -13.26
CA PRO A 301 -22.20 -12.20 -14.61
C PRO A 301 -23.35 -12.61 -15.51
N GLY A 302 -23.51 -11.97 -16.67
CA GLY A 302 -24.56 -12.23 -17.64
C GLY A 302 -24.11 -11.85 -19.06
N ALA A 303 -24.91 -12.20 -20.06
CA ALA A 303 -24.55 -11.96 -21.46
C ALA A 303 -24.30 -10.48 -21.77
N GLU A 304 -25.00 -9.57 -21.12
CA GLU A 304 -24.84 -8.13 -21.26
C GLU A 304 -23.51 -7.61 -20.70
N LEU A 305 -22.87 -8.38 -19.79
CA LEU A 305 -21.58 -8.08 -19.21
C LEU A 305 -20.44 -8.95 -19.75
N ALA A 306 -20.69 -9.75 -20.81
CA ALA A 306 -19.69 -10.65 -21.37
C ALA A 306 -18.41 -9.90 -21.81
N TRP A 307 -18.55 -8.70 -22.32
CA TRP A 307 -17.44 -7.84 -22.71
C TRP A 307 -16.50 -7.50 -21.56
N PHE A 308 -17.01 -7.39 -20.34
CA PHE A 308 -16.29 -7.01 -19.12
C PHE A 308 -15.65 -8.22 -18.40
N SER A 309 -15.97 -9.46 -18.80
CA SER A 309 -15.64 -10.69 -18.07
C SER A 309 -14.15 -10.85 -17.76
N GLY A 310 -13.26 -10.59 -18.72
CA GLY A 310 -11.82 -10.71 -18.52
C GLY A 310 -11.27 -9.65 -17.57
N GLU A 311 -11.74 -8.41 -17.71
CA GLU A 311 -11.33 -7.29 -16.87
C GLU A 311 -11.85 -7.45 -15.43
N ALA A 312 -13.11 -7.88 -15.26
CA ALA A 312 -13.69 -8.21 -13.97
C ALA A 312 -12.94 -9.32 -13.25
N ALA A 313 -12.63 -10.40 -13.97
CA ALA A 313 -11.87 -11.53 -13.43
C ALA A 313 -10.48 -11.09 -12.96
N MET A 314 -9.76 -10.30 -13.77
CA MET A 314 -8.44 -9.78 -13.44
C MET A 314 -8.48 -8.84 -12.22
N ALA A 315 -9.43 -7.91 -12.20
CA ALA A 315 -9.57 -6.97 -11.10
C ALA A 315 -9.94 -7.65 -9.78
N LEU A 316 -10.84 -8.65 -9.81
CA LEU A 316 -11.22 -9.42 -8.62
C LEU A 316 -10.06 -10.26 -8.08
N LEU A 317 -9.24 -10.88 -8.94
CA LEU A 317 -8.03 -11.58 -8.51
C LEU A 317 -7.02 -10.60 -7.88
N ALA A 318 -6.83 -9.42 -8.48
CA ALA A 318 -5.98 -8.35 -7.95
C ALA A 318 -6.49 -7.80 -6.61
N ALA A 319 -7.81 -7.84 -6.40
CA ALA A 319 -8.45 -7.49 -5.13
C ALA A 319 -8.45 -8.61 -4.08
N GLY A 320 -7.86 -9.77 -4.38
CA GLY A 320 -7.83 -10.91 -3.46
C GLY A 320 -9.18 -11.62 -3.30
N MET A 321 -10.06 -11.55 -4.30
CA MET A 321 -11.42 -12.10 -4.29
C MET A 321 -11.59 -13.25 -5.32
N PRO A 322 -10.84 -14.36 -5.18
CA PRO A 322 -10.82 -15.44 -6.19
C PRO A 322 -12.17 -16.08 -6.40
N GLU A 323 -12.99 -16.28 -5.35
CA GLU A 323 -14.31 -16.90 -5.48
C GLU A 323 -15.28 -16.01 -6.29
N ALA A 324 -15.16 -14.68 -6.15
CA ALA A 324 -15.93 -13.75 -6.96
C ALA A 324 -15.43 -13.77 -8.41
N ALA A 325 -14.12 -13.83 -8.63
CA ALA A 325 -13.51 -13.95 -9.94
C ALA A 325 -13.95 -15.24 -10.68
N ALA A 326 -14.05 -16.38 -9.96
CA ALA A 326 -14.47 -17.65 -10.52
C ALA A 326 -15.84 -17.59 -11.22
N ARG A 327 -16.75 -16.72 -10.76
CA ARG A 327 -18.08 -16.57 -11.38
C ARG A 327 -18.03 -15.98 -12.80
N TRP A 328 -16.95 -15.27 -13.13
CA TRP A 328 -16.75 -14.64 -14.44
C TRP A 328 -16.04 -15.57 -15.43
N TRP A 329 -15.38 -16.62 -14.92
CA TRP A 329 -14.58 -17.53 -15.75
C TRP A 329 -15.36 -18.21 -16.88
N PRO A 330 -16.55 -18.81 -16.64
CA PRO A 330 -17.31 -19.45 -17.72
C PRO A 330 -17.69 -18.48 -18.84
N LEU A 331 -18.01 -17.23 -18.49
CA LEU A 331 -18.38 -16.18 -19.44
C LEU A 331 -17.17 -15.74 -20.27
N LEU A 332 -15.99 -15.65 -19.65
CA LEU A 332 -14.74 -15.36 -20.32
C LEU A 332 -14.34 -16.48 -21.29
N GLU A 333 -14.45 -17.75 -20.88
CA GLU A 333 -14.14 -18.90 -21.74
C GLU A 333 -15.12 -19.03 -22.94
N ASP A 334 -16.39 -18.76 -22.72
CA ASP A 334 -17.36 -18.77 -23.82
C ASP A 334 -17.03 -17.69 -24.86
N ARG A 335 -16.72 -16.49 -24.39
CA ARG A 335 -16.30 -15.38 -25.27
C ARG A 335 -14.99 -15.68 -25.98
N ALA A 336 -14.02 -16.31 -25.30
CA ALA A 336 -12.70 -16.66 -25.86
C ALA A 336 -12.76 -17.56 -27.09
N ARG A 337 -13.88 -18.28 -27.31
CA ARG A 337 -14.05 -19.12 -28.50
C ARG A 337 -14.15 -18.33 -29.80
N ASN A 338 -14.60 -17.08 -29.73
CA ASN A 338 -14.87 -16.24 -30.90
C ASN A 338 -14.18 -14.85 -30.86
N ASP A 339 -13.48 -14.53 -29.76
CA ASP A 339 -12.84 -13.25 -29.53
C ASP A 339 -11.38 -13.47 -29.11
N SER A 340 -10.45 -13.04 -29.95
CA SER A 340 -9.00 -13.20 -29.72
C SER A 340 -8.48 -12.43 -28.48
N VAL A 341 -9.13 -11.30 -28.13
CA VAL A 341 -8.78 -10.54 -26.91
C VAL A 341 -9.19 -11.31 -25.68
N ALA A 342 -10.42 -11.84 -25.66
CA ALA A 342 -10.89 -12.69 -24.57
C ALA A 342 -10.06 -14.00 -24.47
N ALA A 343 -9.65 -14.58 -25.58
CA ALA A 343 -8.76 -15.74 -25.60
C ALA A 343 -7.39 -15.44 -24.96
N ALA A 344 -6.79 -14.29 -25.27
CA ALA A 344 -5.55 -13.86 -24.64
C ALA A 344 -5.74 -13.59 -23.14
N GLN A 345 -6.83 -12.95 -22.74
CA GLN A 345 -7.15 -12.72 -21.31
C GLN A 345 -7.32 -14.04 -20.57
N ALA A 346 -8.10 -14.98 -21.12
CA ALA A 346 -8.29 -16.30 -20.53
C ALA A 346 -6.97 -17.06 -20.40
N ALA A 347 -6.11 -17.00 -21.42
CA ALA A 347 -4.80 -17.65 -21.40
C ALA A 347 -3.90 -17.05 -20.29
N VAL A 348 -3.82 -15.74 -20.19
CA VAL A 348 -2.98 -15.05 -19.17
C VAL A 348 -3.47 -15.35 -17.74
N LEU A 349 -4.77 -15.43 -17.53
CA LEU A 349 -5.37 -15.66 -16.22
C LEU A 349 -5.36 -17.14 -15.79
N TRP A 350 -5.26 -18.06 -16.74
CA TRP A 350 -5.43 -19.50 -16.48
C TRP A 350 -4.52 -20.05 -15.36
N PRO A 351 -3.20 -19.77 -15.30
CA PRO A 351 -2.34 -20.32 -14.24
C PRO A 351 -2.79 -19.90 -12.84
N ILE A 352 -3.26 -18.65 -12.69
CA ILE A 352 -3.73 -18.12 -11.40
C ILE A 352 -5.02 -18.86 -10.99
N TYR A 353 -5.94 -19.04 -11.95
CA TYR A 353 -7.16 -19.81 -11.70
C TYR A 353 -6.85 -21.26 -11.39
N ARG A 354 -5.90 -21.89 -12.10
CA ARG A 354 -5.47 -23.26 -11.84
C ARG A 354 -4.90 -23.44 -10.45
N ILE A 355 -4.06 -22.50 -9.99
CA ILE A 355 -3.53 -22.49 -8.63
C ILE A 355 -4.63 -22.32 -7.59
N ALA A 356 -5.62 -21.44 -7.86
CA ALA A 356 -6.69 -21.14 -6.90
C ALA A 356 -7.73 -22.26 -6.80
N PHE A 357 -8.04 -22.96 -7.90
CA PHE A 357 -9.19 -23.90 -8.00
C PHE A 357 -8.79 -25.34 -8.38
N GLY A 358 -7.53 -25.59 -8.66
CA GLY A 358 -6.98 -26.92 -8.92
C GLY A 358 -7.71 -27.64 -10.04
N GLU A 359 -8.04 -28.93 -9.81
CA GLU A 359 -8.66 -29.82 -10.81
C GLU A 359 -10.08 -29.40 -11.23
N GLN A 360 -10.70 -28.44 -10.55
CA GLN A 360 -12.00 -27.90 -10.97
C GLN A 360 -11.88 -27.16 -12.32
N LEU A 361 -10.67 -26.74 -12.69
CA LEU A 361 -10.38 -26.17 -14.00
C LEU A 361 -9.76 -27.25 -14.90
N PRO A 362 -10.42 -27.67 -15.99
CA PRO A 362 -9.88 -28.66 -16.90
C PRO A 362 -8.57 -28.19 -17.54
N ASP A 363 -7.60 -29.08 -17.63
CA ASP A 363 -6.39 -28.89 -18.39
C ASP A 363 -6.33 -29.96 -19.50
N ASP A 364 -6.15 -29.50 -20.74
CA ASP A 364 -5.96 -30.35 -21.93
C ASP A 364 -4.48 -30.51 -22.32
N GLY A 365 -3.57 -30.07 -21.43
CA GLY A 365 -2.12 -30.11 -21.65
C GLY A 365 -1.60 -28.97 -22.55
N THR A 366 -2.46 -28.06 -23.03
CA THR A 366 -2.07 -26.95 -23.91
C THR A 366 -2.13 -25.58 -23.21
N ARG A 367 -2.79 -25.49 -22.08
CA ARG A 367 -3.10 -24.22 -21.40
C ARG A 367 -1.87 -23.42 -20.97
N MET A 368 -0.85 -24.08 -20.43
CA MET A 368 0.39 -23.39 -20.07
C MET A 368 1.15 -22.88 -21.30
N ARG A 369 1.10 -23.56 -22.43
CA ARG A 369 1.65 -23.06 -23.69
C ARG A 369 0.88 -21.85 -24.20
N GLN A 370 -0.44 -21.90 -24.15
CA GLN A 370 -1.30 -20.73 -24.51
C GLN A 370 -0.98 -19.53 -23.63
N TRP A 371 -0.79 -19.76 -22.31
CA TRP A 371 -0.34 -18.74 -21.39
C TRP A 371 1.02 -18.15 -21.80
N TRP A 372 2.00 -19.03 -22.10
CA TRP A 372 3.33 -18.61 -22.53
C TRP A 372 3.25 -17.73 -23.79
N ASP A 373 2.56 -18.20 -24.82
CA ASP A 373 2.42 -17.49 -26.09
C ASP A 373 1.74 -16.12 -25.92
N ALA A 374 0.73 -16.03 -25.05
CA ALA A 374 0.04 -14.77 -24.76
C ALA A 374 0.94 -13.83 -23.94
N SER A 375 1.60 -14.33 -22.89
CA SER A 375 2.44 -13.54 -22.00
C SER A 375 3.73 -13.07 -22.68
N ALA A 376 4.35 -13.90 -23.54
CA ALA A 376 5.53 -13.53 -24.28
C ALA A 376 5.28 -12.38 -25.30
N ARG A 377 4.05 -12.24 -25.78
CA ARG A 377 3.68 -11.10 -26.64
C ARG A 377 3.45 -9.81 -25.84
N LEU A 378 2.98 -9.93 -24.59
CA LEU A 378 2.64 -8.78 -23.74
C LEU A 378 3.84 -8.24 -22.96
N ALA A 379 4.68 -9.14 -22.43
CA ALA A 379 5.82 -8.79 -21.58
C ALA A 379 6.96 -9.82 -21.73
N PRO A 380 7.67 -9.84 -22.87
CA PRO A 380 8.66 -10.85 -23.16
C PRO A 380 9.80 -10.90 -22.14
N GLU A 381 10.14 -9.77 -21.53
CA GLU A 381 11.20 -9.65 -20.52
C GLU A 381 10.83 -10.30 -19.18
N ARG A 382 9.56 -10.54 -18.92
CA ARG A 382 9.05 -11.08 -17.64
C ARG A 382 8.61 -12.55 -17.74
N VAL A 383 8.34 -13.04 -18.95
CA VAL A 383 7.68 -14.33 -19.15
C VAL A 383 8.46 -15.50 -18.55
N VAL A 384 9.79 -15.49 -18.63
CA VAL A 384 10.64 -16.56 -18.09
C VAL A 384 10.53 -16.65 -16.57
N GLY A 385 10.73 -15.53 -15.85
CA GLY A 385 10.61 -15.51 -14.40
C GLY A 385 9.21 -15.83 -13.90
N GLN A 386 8.17 -15.41 -14.65
CA GLN A 386 6.78 -15.80 -14.33
C GLN A 386 6.53 -17.28 -14.57
N ALA A 387 7.09 -17.87 -15.63
CA ALA A 387 6.99 -19.31 -15.89
C ALA A 387 7.64 -20.13 -14.77
N GLU A 388 8.86 -19.77 -14.35
CA GLU A 388 9.54 -20.42 -13.23
C GLU A 388 8.69 -20.38 -11.96
N MET A 389 8.09 -19.23 -11.66
CA MET A 389 7.21 -19.07 -10.51
C MET A 389 5.98 -19.97 -10.61
N TYR A 390 5.27 -19.97 -11.76
CA TYR A 390 4.06 -20.79 -11.92
C TYR A 390 4.35 -22.28 -11.91
N VAL A 391 5.47 -22.71 -12.54
CA VAL A 391 5.93 -24.10 -12.48
C VAL A 391 6.19 -24.52 -11.04
N ALA A 392 6.90 -23.70 -10.27
CA ALA A 392 7.19 -23.99 -8.86
C ALA A 392 5.91 -24.05 -8.00
N LEU A 393 4.97 -23.12 -8.22
CA LEU A 393 3.71 -23.10 -7.49
C LEU A 393 2.82 -24.30 -7.84
N LEU A 394 2.65 -24.63 -9.12
CA LEU A 394 1.85 -25.77 -9.55
C LEU A 394 2.46 -27.09 -9.05
N ALA A 395 3.78 -27.24 -9.13
CA ALA A 395 4.46 -28.40 -8.58
C ALA A 395 4.29 -28.54 -7.05
N ALA A 396 4.22 -27.45 -6.31
CA ALA A 396 3.97 -27.47 -4.87
C ALA A 396 2.55 -27.98 -4.51
N PHE A 397 1.61 -27.96 -5.46
CA PHE A 397 0.27 -28.53 -5.35
C PHE A 397 0.12 -29.88 -6.05
N ASP A 398 1.22 -30.54 -6.41
CA ASP A 398 1.24 -31.80 -7.18
C ASP A 398 0.53 -31.70 -8.55
N ASP A 399 0.44 -30.50 -9.11
CA ASP A 399 -0.20 -30.24 -10.40
C ASP A 399 0.82 -30.31 -11.54
N ARG A 400 0.55 -31.21 -12.50
CA ARG A 400 1.45 -31.52 -13.63
C ARG A 400 1.23 -30.64 -14.86
N SER A 401 0.31 -29.70 -14.80
CA SER A 401 -0.05 -28.85 -15.96
C SER A 401 1.15 -28.10 -16.56
N ALA A 402 2.19 -27.87 -15.77
CA ALA A 402 3.40 -27.14 -16.19
C ALA A 402 4.55 -28.06 -16.70
N GLU A 403 4.45 -29.37 -16.60
CA GLU A 403 5.54 -30.30 -17.00
C GLU A 403 5.95 -30.11 -18.46
N ASN A 404 5.01 -29.72 -19.32
CA ASN A 404 5.25 -29.53 -20.77
C ASN A 404 6.01 -28.21 -21.10
N LEU A 405 6.19 -27.30 -20.15
CA LEU A 405 6.99 -26.07 -20.34
C LEU A 405 8.49 -26.28 -20.10
N ILE A 406 8.87 -27.34 -19.39
CA ILE A 406 10.26 -27.58 -18.96
C ILE A 406 11.08 -28.26 -20.05
N VAL A 407 10.48 -28.72 -21.11
CA VAL A 407 11.11 -29.62 -22.14
C VAL A 407 11.65 -28.83 -23.35
N GLU A 408 11.43 -27.54 -23.44
CA GLU A 408 11.95 -26.64 -24.49
C GLU A 408 12.82 -25.51 -23.90
#